data_22b229a257369e4f93377444d6269838
#
_entry.id   22b229a257369e4f93377444d6269838
#
_cell.length_a   1.000
_cell.length_b   1.000
_cell.length_c   1.000
_cell.angle_alpha   90.00
_cell.angle_beta   90.00
_cell.angle_gamma   90.00
#
_symmetry.space_group_name_H-M   'P 1'
#
loop_
_entity.id
_entity.type
_entity.pdbx_description
1 polymer ?
#
loop_
_entity_poly.entity_id
_entity_poly.type
_entity_poly.pdbx_seq_one_letter_code
_entity_poly.pdbx_strand_id
1 'polypeptide(L)'
;MITYSRIRPEDLYHTSRGGLAGGLGRALVFLNYPTAIIAIAIVILVADRTRWTWPAILAVALCAVIVVPGVVDQSDLDAKWINVVPALGVLIAFVLTVRAGRDGWGDPRGDWIRIAVAVPLTILALPWIFAQLGFYIPGGIFLAHQQYHGAAVVHLGEHHGLEGLLLVVSALLLSRQLPRMRRPTPLAVYLSLMIAYGLGNMANDAWYEQLVKRSWLDWRIPSVMRPSLTWMWGLVIVAGLAIFFTALKPRRDHAATHASSSSP
;
A
#
# COMPACT_ATOMS: atom_id res chain seq x y z
N MET A 1 4.64 -21.29 -16.17
CA MET A 1 3.48 -22.20 -16.07
C MET A 1 2.39 -21.50 -15.28
N ILE A 2 1.14 -21.57 -15.72
CA ILE A 2 0.02 -20.89 -15.05
C ILE A 2 -0.39 -21.71 -13.83
N THR A 3 -0.25 -21.18 -12.64
CA THR A 3 -0.56 -21.87 -11.37
C THR A 3 -2.04 -22.21 -11.28
N TYR A 4 -2.92 -21.27 -11.62
CA TYR A 4 -4.37 -21.47 -11.55
C TYR A 4 -4.94 -22.47 -12.58
N SER A 5 -4.17 -22.86 -13.60
CA SER A 5 -4.56 -23.98 -14.47
C SER A 5 -4.40 -25.34 -13.80
N ARG A 6 -3.66 -25.40 -12.69
CA ARG A 6 -3.39 -26.63 -11.94
C ARG A 6 -4.10 -26.69 -10.59
N ILE A 7 -4.26 -25.54 -9.96
CA ILE A 7 -4.80 -25.42 -8.60
C ILE A 7 -5.92 -24.38 -8.65
N ARG A 8 -7.06 -24.74 -8.14
CA ARG A 8 -8.17 -23.79 -8.05
C ARG A 8 -7.81 -22.64 -7.11
N PRO A 9 -8.21 -21.39 -7.41
CA PRO A 9 -7.91 -20.24 -6.56
C PRO A 9 -8.37 -20.41 -5.11
N GLU A 10 -9.50 -21.02 -4.87
CA GLU A 10 -10.05 -21.31 -3.55
C GLU A 10 -9.18 -22.27 -2.74
N ASP A 11 -8.49 -23.20 -3.39
CA ASP A 11 -7.59 -24.14 -2.75
C ASP A 11 -6.25 -23.47 -2.36
N LEU A 12 -5.83 -22.45 -3.14
CA LEU A 12 -4.62 -21.69 -2.86
C LEU A 12 -4.77 -20.73 -1.69
N TYR A 13 -5.95 -20.15 -1.53
CA TYR A 13 -6.17 -19.04 -0.61
C TYR A 13 -7.03 -19.41 0.61
N HIS A 14 -7.32 -20.68 0.80
CA HIS A 14 -8.11 -21.19 1.93
C HIS A 14 -9.40 -20.40 2.19
N THR A 15 -10.12 -20.03 1.13
CA THR A 15 -11.43 -19.41 1.27
C THR A 15 -12.52 -20.47 1.48
N SER A 16 -13.47 -20.21 2.37
CA SER A 16 -14.58 -21.12 2.64
C SER A 16 -15.57 -21.21 1.48
N ARG A 17 -15.56 -20.23 0.57
CA ARG A 17 -16.45 -20.16 -0.59
C ARG A 17 -15.66 -20.25 -1.88
N GLY A 18 -16.04 -21.22 -2.73
CA GLY A 18 -15.49 -21.39 -4.07
C GLY A 18 -16.19 -20.54 -5.12
N GLY A 19 -15.69 -20.63 -6.36
CA GLY A 19 -16.28 -20.00 -7.53
C GLY A 19 -16.19 -18.47 -7.54
N LEU A 20 -17.09 -17.84 -8.32
CA LEU A 20 -17.10 -16.39 -8.49
C LEU A 20 -17.32 -15.62 -7.19
N ALA A 21 -18.22 -16.10 -6.33
CA ALA A 21 -18.51 -15.43 -5.06
C ALA A 21 -17.31 -15.44 -4.11
N GLY A 22 -16.60 -16.55 -4.00
CA GLY A 22 -15.36 -16.64 -3.23
C GLY A 22 -14.26 -15.77 -3.82
N GLY A 23 -14.12 -15.77 -5.15
CA GLY A 23 -13.14 -14.93 -5.84
C GLY A 23 -13.37 -13.43 -5.65
N LEU A 24 -14.62 -12.96 -5.76
CA LEU A 24 -14.98 -11.56 -5.51
C LEU A 24 -14.82 -11.18 -4.03
N GLY A 25 -15.22 -12.06 -3.12
CA GLY A 25 -15.06 -11.85 -1.68
C GLY A 25 -13.59 -11.67 -1.31
N ARG A 26 -12.73 -12.56 -1.81
CA ARG A 26 -11.29 -12.48 -1.62
C ARG A 26 -10.70 -11.20 -2.19
N ALA A 27 -11.08 -10.83 -3.42
CA ALA A 27 -10.61 -9.59 -4.03
C ALA A 27 -11.01 -8.36 -3.19
N LEU A 28 -12.23 -8.36 -2.64
CA LEU A 28 -12.69 -7.30 -1.74
C LEU A 28 -11.81 -7.21 -0.50
N VAL A 29 -11.53 -8.32 0.17
CA VAL A 29 -10.69 -8.32 1.39
C VAL A 29 -9.27 -7.88 1.06
N PHE A 30 -8.66 -8.49 0.04
CA PHE A 30 -7.28 -8.21 -0.36
C PHE A 30 -7.07 -6.75 -0.77
N LEU A 31 -7.95 -6.20 -1.62
CA LEU A 31 -7.80 -4.82 -2.09
C LEU A 31 -8.22 -3.78 -1.06
N ASN A 32 -9.04 -4.15 -0.10
CA ASN A 32 -9.63 -3.21 0.84
C ASN A 32 -8.57 -2.51 1.71
N TYR A 33 -7.56 -3.24 2.14
CA TYR A 33 -6.53 -2.72 3.03
C TYR A 33 -5.64 -1.67 2.34
N PRO A 34 -4.93 -1.96 1.24
CA PRO A 34 -4.09 -0.97 0.58
C PRO A 34 -4.90 0.18 -0.03
N THR A 35 -6.11 -0.09 -0.56
CA THR A 35 -6.93 0.97 -1.15
C THR A 35 -7.47 1.94 -0.10
N ALA A 36 -7.79 1.48 1.11
CA ALA A 36 -8.21 2.36 2.20
C ALA A 36 -7.07 3.28 2.65
N ILE A 37 -5.85 2.77 2.75
CA ILE A 37 -4.66 3.58 3.07
C ILE A 37 -4.42 4.63 1.98
N ILE A 38 -4.46 4.25 0.71
CA ILE A 38 -4.31 5.17 -0.43
C ILE A 38 -5.44 6.20 -0.45
N ALA A 39 -6.68 5.78 -0.18
CA ALA A 39 -7.84 6.66 -0.14
C ALA A 39 -7.70 7.75 0.93
N ILE A 40 -7.17 7.45 2.11
CA ILE A 40 -6.88 8.46 3.14
C ILE A 40 -5.91 9.52 2.59
N ALA A 41 -4.82 9.13 1.91
CA ALA A 41 -3.89 10.08 1.32
C ALA A 41 -4.57 10.97 0.27
N ILE A 42 -5.41 10.39 -0.57
CA ILE A 42 -6.18 11.13 -1.58
C ILE A 42 -7.17 12.10 -0.92
N VAL A 43 -7.86 11.67 0.13
CA VAL A 43 -8.79 12.54 0.86
C VAL A 43 -8.08 13.73 1.51
N ILE A 44 -6.89 13.52 2.10
CA ILE A 44 -6.08 14.61 2.65
C ILE A 44 -5.74 15.62 1.53
N LEU A 45 -5.35 15.13 0.34
CA LEU A 45 -5.05 15.97 -0.81
C LEU A 45 -6.29 16.76 -1.29
N VAL A 46 -7.44 16.10 -1.41
CA VAL A 46 -8.69 16.71 -1.88
C VAL A 46 -9.23 17.72 -0.86
N ALA A 47 -9.14 17.41 0.45
CA ALA A 47 -9.58 18.29 1.52
C ALA A 47 -8.78 19.60 1.58
N ASP A 48 -7.49 19.59 1.20
CA ASP A 48 -6.67 20.80 1.09
C ASP A 48 -7.21 21.80 0.04
N ARG A 49 -7.92 21.30 -0.96
CA ARG A 49 -8.43 22.06 -2.12
C ARG A 49 -9.90 22.43 -2.04
N THR A 50 -10.66 21.63 -1.31
CA THR A 50 -12.13 21.75 -1.24
C THR A 50 -12.58 22.09 0.18
N ARG A 51 -13.80 22.65 0.28
CA ARG A 51 -14.43 22.93 1.58
C ARG A 51 -15.27 21.75 2.10
N TRP A 52 -15.15 20.57 1.49
CA TRP A 52 -15.94 19.37 1.83
C TRP A 52 -15.39 18.65 3.04
N THR A 53 -15.42 19.32 4.19
CA THR A 53 -14.81 18.80 5.41
C THR A 53 -15.51 17.54 5.93
N TRP A 54 -16.84 17.53 6.02
CA TRP A 54 -17.57 16.40 6.58
C TRP A 54 -17.48 15.12 5.75
N PRO A 55 -17.69 15.13 4.42
CA PRO A 55 -17.50 13.91 3.62
C PRO A 55 -16.05 13.40 3.66
N ALA A 56 -15.08 14.32 3.74
CA ALA A 56 -13.67 13.95 3.88
C ALA A 56 -13.39 13.26 5.22
N ILE A 57 -13.88 13.83 6.33
CA ILE A 57 -13.75 13.21 7.67
C ILE A 57 -14.42 11.83 7.69
N LEU A 58 -15.63 11.72 7.13
CA LEU A 58 -16.35 10.44 7.06
C LEU A 58 -15.54 9.40 6.25
N ALA A 59 -15.02 9.77 5.08
CA ALA A 59 -14.20 8.88 4.26
C ALA A 59 -12.97 8.40 5.02
N VAL A 60 -12.24 9.30 5.70
CA VAL A 60 -11.08 8.94 6.51
C VAL A 60 -11.47 8.02 7.66
N ALA A 61 -12.55 8.32 8.38
CA ALA A 61 -13.00 7.52 9.51
C ALA A 61 -13.37 6.08 9.06
N LEU A 62 -14.12 5.95 7.96
CA LEU A 62 -14.50 4.65 7.40
C LEU A 62 -13.27 3.87 6.89
N CYS A 63 -12.32 4.52 6.21
CA CYS A 63 -11.09 3.88 5.78
C CYS A 63 -10.20 3.48 6.97
N ALA A 64 -10.13 4.30 8.02
CA ALA A 64 -9.29 4.03 9.19
C ALA A 64 -9.76 2.81 10.01
N VAL A 65 -10.98 2.33 9.80
CA VAL A 65 -11.51 1.12 10.45
C VAL A 65 -10.65 -0.12 10.14
N ILE A 66 -9.86 -0.12 9.07
CA ILE A 66 -8.93 -1.23 8.74
C ILE A 66 -7.90 -1.50 9.84
N VAL A 67 -7.55 -0.50 10.68
CA VAL A 67 -6.60 -0.70 11.78
C VAL A 67 -7.24 -1.40 13.00
N VAL A 68 -8.58 -1.51 13.01
CA VAL A 68 -9.30 -2.18 14.10
C VAL A 68 -9.17 -3.70 13.92
N PRO A 69 -8.65 -4.41 14.94
CA PRO A 69 -8.52 -5.87 14.86
C PRO A 69 -9.84 -6.56 14.49
N GLY A 70 -9.80 -7.50 13.56
CA GLY A 70 -10.98 -8.29 13.14
C GLY A 70 -11.86 -7.61 12.07
N VAL A 71 -11.59 -6.37 11.66
CA VAL A 71 -12.32 -5.71 10.56
C VAL A 71 -11.82 -6.20 9.20
N VAL A 72 -10.53 -6.08 8.95
CA VAL A 72 -9.87 -6.68 7.79
C VAL A 72 -8.83 -7.64 8.30
N ASP A 73 -9.05 -8.92 8.08
CA ASP A 73 -8.08 -9.96 8.39
C ASP A 73 -7.39 -10.39 7.11
N GLN A 74 -6.14 -9.97 6.94
CA GLN A 74 -5.35 -10.29 5.75
C GLN A 74 -4.92 -11.76 5.70
N SER A 75 -5.01 -12.48 6.80
CA SER A 75 -4.77 -13.93 6.87
C SER A 75 -6.04 -14.77 6.60
N ASP A 76 -7.22 -14.14 6.64
CA ASP A 76 -8.52 -14.75 6.34
C ASP A 76 -9.19 -13.95 5.21
N LEU A 77 -9.10 -14.47 3.99
CA LEU A 77 -9.62 -13.81 2.80
C LEU A 77 -11.11 -14.05 2.55
N ASP A 78 -11.83 -14.65 3.51
CA ASP A 78 -13.27 -14.72 3.46
C ASP A 78 -13.91 -13.36 3.73
N ALA A 79 -14.71 -12.89 2.78
CA ALA A 79 -15.38 -11.61 2.93
C ALA A 79 -16.42 -11.65 4.03
N LYS A 80 -16.28 -10.73 4.99
CA LYS A 80 -17.23 -10.48 6.07
C LYS A 80 -17.99 -9.19 5.76
N TRP A 81 -19.23 -9.07 6.28
CA TRP A 81 -20.02 -7.85 6.10
C TRP A 81 -19.27 -6.58 6.53
N ILE A 82 -18.43 -6.67 7.54
CA ILE A 82 -17.65 -5.55 8.06
C ILE A 82 -16.66 -4.98 7.02
N ASN A 83 -16.23 -5.79 6.03
CA ASN A 83 -15.34 -5.35 4.96
C ASN A 83 -16.00 -4.30 4.04
N VAL A 84 -17.34 -4.17 4.10
CA VAL A 84 -18.05 -3.12 3.37
C VAL A 84 -17.73 -1.73 3.93
N VAL A 85 -17.40 -1.61 5.22
CA VAL A 85 -17.17 -0.32 5.88
C VAL A 85 -16.00 0.44 5.25
N PRO A 86 -14.77 -0.10 5.18
CA PRO A 86 -13.68 0.60 4.50
C PRO A 86 -13.93 0.75 2.99
N ALA A 87 -14.62 -0.19 2.33
CA ALA A 87 -14.99 -0.06 0.93
C ALA A 87 -15.89 1.15 0.66
N LEU A 88 -16.83 1.45 1.57
CA LEU A 88 -17.63 2.69 1.51
C LEU A 88 -16.77 3.94 1.67
N GLY A 89 -15.78 3.90 2.56
CA GLY A 89 -14.80 4.98 2.72
C GLY A 89 -14.03 5.25 1.41
N VAL A 90 -13.56 4.18 0.75
CA VAL A 90 -12.89 4.26 -0.56
C VAL A 90 -13.84 4.83 -1.63
N LEU A 91 -15.09 4.39 -1.65
CA LEU A 91 -16.09 4.90 -2.60
C LEU A 91 -16.34 6.41 -2.40
N ILE A 92 -16.47 6.87 -1.15
CA ILE A 92 -16.63 8.30 -0.86
C ILE A 92 -15.38 9.06 -1.30
N ALA A 93 -14.18 8.57 -1.01
CA ALA A 93 -12.92 9.16 -1.47
C ALA A 93 -12.88 9.28 -3.00
N PHE A 94 -13.31 8.26 -3.71
CA PHE A 94 -13.42 8.27 -5.17
C PHE A 94 -14.38 9.35 -5.67
N VAL A 95 -15.59 9.42 -5.11
CA VAL A 95 -16.58 10.46 -5.47
C VAL A 95 -16.05 11.86 -5.20
N LEU A 96 -15.38 12.08 -4.06
CA LEU A 96 -14.75 13.37 -3.75
C LEU A 96 -13.66 13.73 -4.76
N THR A 97 -12.86 12.76 -5.19
CA THR A 97 -11.81 12.95 -6.19
C THR A 97 -12.38 13.32 -7.54
N VAL A 98 -13.43 12.63 -7.99
CA VAL A 98 -14.12 12.93 -9.26
C VAL A 98 -14.71 14.35 -9.23
N ARG A 99 -15.35 14.74 -8.12
CA ARG A 99 -15.94 16.07 -7.95
C ARG A 99 -14.90 17.17 -7.80
N ALA A 100 -13.74 16.90 -7.24
CA ALA A 100 -12.66 17.89 -7.13
C ALA A 100 -12.05 18.27 -8.49
N GLY A 101 -12.28 17.45 -9.52
CA GLY A 101 -11.77 17.67 -10.86
C GLY A 101 -10.28 17.29 -11.04
N ARG A 102 -9.76 17.53 -12.23
CA ARG A 102 -8.38 17.20 -12.60
C ARG A 102 -7.47 18.41 -12.47
N ASP A 103 -6.58 18.37 -11.51
CA ASP A 103 -5.47 19.34 -11.42
C ASP A 103 -4.19 18.68 -11.90
N GLY A 104 -3.99 18.46 -13.15
CA GLY A 104 -2.73 18.00 -13.72
C GLY A 104 -1.89 17.02 -12.89
N TRP A 105 -0.81 16.51 -13.45
CA TRP A 105 0.02 15.44 -12.87
C TRP A 105 0.96 15.87 -11.73
N GLY A 106 0.82 17.07 -11.18
CA GLY A 106 1.71 17.56 -10.12
C GLY A 106 3.04 18.12 -10.63
N ASP A 107 4.01 18.30 -9.73
CA ASP A 107 5.34 18.81 -10.05
C ASP A 107 6.26 17.65 -10.48
N PRO A 108 6.82 17.68 -11.72
CA PRO A 108 7.71 16.63 -12.20
C PRO A 108 9.11 16.69 -11.58
N ARG A 109 9.44 17.76 -10.84
CA ARG A 109 10.76 17.84 -10.19
C ARG A 109 10.97 16.66 -9.26
N GLY A 110 12.12 16.01 -9.39
CA GLY A 110 12.48 14.82 -8.61
C GLY A 110 11.84 13.51 -9.11
N ASP A 111 11.21 13.49 -10.30
CA ASP A 111 10.67 12.25 -10.87
C ASP A 111 11.74 11.20 -11.09
N TRP A 112 12.96 11.61 -11.40
CA TRP A 112 14.07 10.67 -11.53
C TRP A 112 14.32 9.88 -10.23
N ILE A 113 14.18 10.52 -9.05
CA ILE A 113 14.29 9.83 -7.75
C ILE A 113 13.12 8.88 -7.59
N ARG A 114 11.90 9.33 -7.91
CA ARG A 114 10.69 8.48 -7.82
C ARG A 114 10.82 7.24 -8.70
N ILE A 115 11.32 7.41 -9.92
CA ILE A 115 11.55 6.33 -10.87
C ILE A 115 12.68 5.42 -10.37
N ALA A 116 13.81 6.02 -9.89
CA ALA A 116 14.94 5.27 -9.36
C ALA A 116 14.56 4.41 -8.13
N VAL A 117 13.52 4.79 -7.39
CA VAL A 117 12.97 3.98 -6.29
C VAL A 117 11.92 2.98 -6.80
N ALA A 118 10.96 3.45 -7.62
CA ALA A 118 9.83 2.61 -8.04
C ALA A 118 10.25 1.44 -8.94
N VAL A 119 11.20 1.66 -9.88
CA VAL A 119 11.61 0.62 -10.83
C VAL A 119 12.28 -0.57 -10.15
N PRO A 120 13.32 -0.41 -9.31
CA PRO A 120 13.91 -1.53 -8.59
C PRO A 120 12.91 -2.27 -7.70
N LEU A 121 12.04 -1.54 -6.97
CA LEU A 121 11.02 -2.15 -6.13
C LEU A 121 10.00 -2.94 -6.96
N THR A 122 9.62 -2.46 -8.14
CA THR A 122 8.73 -3.19 -9.06
C THR A 122 9.41 -4.47 -9.56
N ILE A 123 10.70 -4.41 -9.90
CA ILE A 123 11.47 -5.59 -10.31
C ILE A 123 11.54 -6.61 -9.17
N LEU A 124 11.83 -6.16 -7.94
CA LEU A 124 11.83 -7.03 -6.76
C LEU A 124 10.45 -7.63 -6.46
N ALA A 125 9.37 -6.93 -6.81
CA ALA A 125 8.00 -7.38 -6.61
C ALA A 125 7.47 -8.28 -7.75
N LEU A 126 8.21 -8.50 -8.84
CA LEU A 126 7.77 -9.35 -9.96
C LEU A 126 7.30 -10.75 -9.52
N PRO A 127 7.95 -11.45 -8.56
CA PRO A 127 7.44 -12.74 -8.09
C PRO A 127 6.01 -12.67 -7.55
N TRP A 128 5.69 -11.65 -6.76
CA TRP A 128 4.34 -11.45 -6.22
C TRP A 128 3.34 -11.08 -7.31
N ILE A 129 3.74 -10.22 -8.26
CA ILE A 129 2.92 -9.84 -9.41
C ILE A 129 2.59 -11.08 -10.25
N PHE A 130 3.58 -11.90 -10.57
CA PHE A 130 3.37 -13.13 -11.34
C PHE A 130 2.50 -14.14 -10.58
N ALA A 131 2.69 -14.28 -9.26
CA ALA A 131 1.84 -15.13 -8.45
C ALA A 131 0.37 -14.68 -8.45
N GLN A 132 0.11 -13.37 -8.40
CA GLN A 132 -1.26 -12.82 -8.51
C GLN A 132 -1.89 -13.11 -9.88
N LEU A 133 -1.10 -13.13 -10.93
CA LEU A 133 -1.56 -13.48 -12.29
C LEU A 133 -1.66 -15.00 -12.51
N GLY A 134 -1.35 -15.81 -11.49
CA GLY A 134 -1.39 -17.27 -11.61
C GLY A 134 -0.19 -17.86 -12.32
N PHE A 135 0.93 -17.14 -12.37
CA PHE A 135 2.18 -17.64 -12.95
C PHE A 135 3.23 -17.88 -11.87
N TYR A 136 4.17 -18.77 -12.12
CA TYR A 136 5.40 -18.85 -11.35
C TYR A 136 6.63 -18.80 -12.25
N ILE A 137 7.70 -18.21 -11.74
CA ILE A 137 8.97 -18.12 -12.45
C ILE A 137 9.71 -19.44 -12.27
N PRO A 138 10.02 -20.20 -13.32
CA PRO A 138 10.77 -21.44 -13.21
C PRO A 138 12.22 -21.18 -12.76
N GLY A 139 12.88 -22.19 -12.20
CA GLY A 139 14.29 -22.10 -11.80
C GLY A 139 14.55 -22.04 -10.31
N GLY A 140 13.54 -22.16 -9.47
CA GLY A 140 13.67 -22.34 -8.03
C GLY A 140 14.01 -21.09 -7.22
N ILE A 141 14.37 -19.95 -7.85
CA ILE A 141 14.80 -18.74 -7.15
C ILE A 141 13.65 -18.18 -6.26
N PHE A 142 12.42 -18.27 -6.74
CA PHE A 142 11.23 -17.76 -6.05
C PHE A 142 10.23 -18.85 -5.69
N LEU A 143 10.58 -20.13 -5.82
CA LEU A 143 9.72 -21.25 -5.49
C LEU A 143 9.91 -21.66 -4.04
N ALA A 144 8.80 -21.76 -3.30
CA ALA A 144 8.82 -22.40 -1.99
C ALA A 144 9.02 -23.91 -2.14
N HIS A 145 9.63 -24.57 -1.13
CA HIS A 145 9.70 -26.02 -1.09
C HIS A 145 8.32 -26.68 -0.87
N GLN A 146 7.32 -25.91 -0.49
CA GLN A 146 5.96 -26.39 -0.33
C GLN A 146 5.35 -26.72 -1.69
N GLN A 147 4.77 -27.92 -1.77
CA GLN A 147 3.99 -28.35 -2.92
C GLN A 147 2.52 -28.45 -2.52
N TYR A 148 1.65 -27.98 -3.38
CA TYR A 148 0.21 -28.16 -3.27
C TYR A 148 -0.30 -28.87 -4.52
N HIS A 149 -0.95 -30.03 -4.33
CA HIS A 149 -1.39 -30.90 -5.43
C HIS A 149 -0.30 -31.18 -6.48
N GLY A 150 0.96 -31.38 -6.04
CA GLY A 150 2.09 -31.67 -6.91
C GLY A 150 2.63 -30.49 -7.72
N ALA A 151 2.14 -29.28 -7.49
CA ALA A 151 2.70 -28.06 -8.07
C ALA A 151 3.50 -27.29 -7.03
N ALA A 152 4.73 -26.87 -7.37
CA ALA A 152 5.49 -25.96 -6.53
C ALA A 152 4.77 -24.62 -6.43
N VAL A 153 4.66 -24.09 -5.23
CA VAL A 153 3.91 -22.86 -4.94
C VAL A 153 4.89 -21.71 -4.84
N VAL A 154 4.64 -20.66 -5.60
CA VAL A 154 5.45 -19.44 -5.55
C VAL A 154 5.17 -18.68 -4.28
N HIS A 155 3.92 -18.70 -3.85
CA HIS A 155 3.47 -17.91 -2.74
C HIS A 155 2.13 -18.45 -2.23
N LEU A 156 2.14 -18.95 -1.02
CA LEU A 156 0.93 -19.45 -0.35
C LEU A 156 0.36 -18.36 0.54
N GLY A 157 -0.60 -17.62 0.01
CA GLY A 157 -1.54 -16.86 0.84
C GLY A 157 -1.08 -15.50 1.35
N GLU A 158 0.16 -15.10 1.19
CA GLU A 158 0.65 -13.81 1.66
C GLU A 158 1.03 -12.91 0.49
N HIS A 159 0.25 -11.85 0.25
CA HIS A 159 0.43 -10.93 -0.89
C HIS A 159 0.93 -9.54 -0.44
N HIS A 160 1.51 -9.48 0.76
CA HIS A 160 1.89 -8.23 1.42
C HIS A 160 3.00 -7.50 0.70
N GLY A 161 3.88 -8.23 0.00
CA GLY A 161 4.90 -7.63 -0.85
C GLY A 161 4.31 -6.79 -1.98
N LEU A 162 3.23 -7.27 -2.63
CA LEU A 162 2.53 -6.51 -3.67
C LEU A 162 1.75 -5.33 -3.08
N GLU A 163 1.08 -5.51 -1.94
CA GLU A 163 0.42 -4.42 -1.23
C GLU A 163 1.43 -3.33 -0.85
N GLY A 164 2.60 -3.74 -0.32
CA GLY A 164 3.69 -2.84 -0.01
C GLY A 164 4.16 -2.04 -1.22
N LEU A 165 4.33 -2.68 -2.37
CA LEU A 165 4.65 -2.00 -3.63
C LEU A 165 3.59 -0.97 -4.01
N LEU A 166 2.30 -1.33 -3.96
CA LEU A 166 1.19 -0.42 -4.28
C LEU A 166 1.22 0.82 -3.38
N LEU A 167 1.49 0.64 -2.09
CA LEU A 167 1.59 1.75 -1.14
C LEU A 167 2.77 2.67 -1.49
N VAL A 168 3.95 2.11 -1.74
CA VAL A 168 5.14 2.91 -2.07
C VAL A 168 4.95 3.69 -3.37
N VAL A 169 4.53 3.02 -4.44
CA VAL A 169 4.35 3.67 -5.75
C VAL A 169 3.27 4.74 -5.69
N SER A 170 2.14 4.46 -5.01
CA SER A 170 1.08 5.45 -4.83
C SER A 170 1.55 6.66 -4.02
N ALA A 171 2.34 6.46 -2.96
CA ALA A 171 2.90 7.55 -2.18
C ALA A 171 3.89 8.39 -2.99
N LEU A 172 4.76 7.76 -3.79
CA LEU A 172 5.67 8.46 -4.69
C LEU A 172 4.91 9.30 -5.72
N LEU A 173 3.85 8.77 -6.31
CA LEU A 173 3.02 9.51 -7.25
C LEU A 173 2.30 10.69 -6.59
N LEU A 174 1.68 10.47 -5.42
CA LEU A 174 0.97 11.52 -4.68
C LEU A 174 1.93 12.61 -4.17
N SER A 175 3.20 12.29 -3.90
CA SER A 175 4.20 13.27 -3.48
C SER A 175 4.43 14.39 -4.50
N ARG A 176 4.12 14.17 -5.80
CA ARG A 176 4.15 15.21 -6.84
C ARG A 176 3.19 16.37 -6.58
N GLN A 177 2.18 16.14 -5.73
CA GLN A 177 1.17 17.14 -5.42
C GLN A 177 1.58 18.05 -4.24
N LEU A 178 2.53 17.63 -3.40
CA LEU A 178 2.96 18.37 -2.22
C LEU A 178 3.29 19.86 -2.49
N PRO A 179 4.06 20.20 -3.54
CA PRO A 179 4.41 21.60 -3.81
C PRO A 179 3.22 22.50 -4.16
N ARG A 180 2.08 21.92 -4.54
CA ARG A 180 0.86 22.64 -4.95
C ARG A 180 -0.17 22.77 -3.82
N MET A 181 0.09 22.14 -2.68
CA MET A 181 -0.83 22.17 -1.54
C MET A 181 -0.64 23.43 -0.70
N ARG A 182 -1.73 23.89 -0.12
CA ARG A 182 -1.72 24.98 0.87
C ARG A 182 -1.12 24.51 2.20
N ARG A 183 -1.43 23.27 2.58
CA ARG A 183 -0.98 22.64 3.83
C ARG A 183 -0.36 21.28 3.52
N PRO A 184 0.85 21.22 2.97
CA PRO A 184 1.45 19.96 2.51
C PRO A 184 1.89 19.04 3.65
N THR A 185 2.15 19.56 4.85
CA THR A 185 2.72 18.79 5.98
C THR A 185 1.91 17.55 6.36
N PRO A 186 0.57 17.59 6.53
CA PRO A 186 -0.19 16.39 6.87
C PRO A 186 -0.04 15.29 5.84
N LEU A 187 -0.12 15.62 4.54
CA LEU A 187 0.08 14.66 3.48
C LEU A 187 1.52 14.16 3.43
N ALA A 188 2.52 15.03 3.59
CA ALA A 188 3.92 14.65 3.59
C ALA A 188 4.24 13.64 4.71
N VAL A 189 3.76 13.86 5.93
CA VAL A 189 3.91 12.91 7.05
C VAL A 189 3.23 11.59 6.72
N TYR A 190 1.99 11.63 6.22
CA TYR A 190 1.23 10.43 5.88
C TYR A 190 1.92 9.62 4.77
N LEU A 191 2.38 10.26 3.70
CA LEU A 191 3.10 9.59 2.61
C LEU A 191 4.43 9.00 3.08
N SER A 192 5.13 9.66 3.99
CA SER A 192 6.37 9.14 4.58
C SER A 192 6.13 7.83 5.35
N LEU A 193 5.08 7.80 6.17
CA LEU A 193 4.66 6.59 6.88
C LEU A 193 4.18 5.51 5.92
N MET A 194 3.44 5.89 4.88
CA MET A 194 2.94 4.98 3.85
C MET A 194 4.09 4.32 3.07
N ILE A 195 5.16 5.08 2.73
CA ILE A 195 6.37 4.52 2.11
C ILE A 195 7.08 3.58 3.08
N ALA A 196 7.32 4.01 4.31
CA ALA A 196 8.01 3.18 5.31
C ALA A 196 7.25 1.89 5.62
N TYR A 197 5.93 1.97 5.74
CA TYR A 197 5.06 0.81 5.95
C TYR A 197 5.06 -0.13 4.73
N GLY A 198 4.97 0.43 3.52
CA GLY A 198 5.03 -0.36 2.29
C GLY A 198 6.37 -1.09 2.12
N LEU A 199 7.49 -0.42 2.39
CA LEU A 199 8.81 -1.04 2.39
C LEU A 199 8.93 -2.11 3.49
N GLY A 200 8.38 -1.84 4.68
CA GLY A 200 8.31 -2.81 5.78
C GLY A 200 7.55 -4.07 5.40
N ASN A 201 6.41 -3.95 4.72
CA ASN A 201 5.64 -5.08 4.21
C ASN A 201 6.43 -5.88 3.18
N MET A 202 7.05 -5.21 2.19
CA MET A 202 7.88 -5.89 1.19
C MET A 202 9.05 -6.64 1.84
N ALA A 203 9.74 -6.01 2.80
CA ALA A 203 10.86 -6.62 3.50
C ALA A 203 10.42 -7.79 4.38
N ASN A 204 9.29 -7.65 5.09
CA ASN A 204 8.75 -8.69 5.95
C ASN A 204 8.30 -9.91 5.14
N ASP A 205 7.63 -9.68 4.02
CA ASP A 205 7.18 -10.73 3.11
C ASP A 205 8.38 -11.45 2.46
N ALA A 206 9.36 -10.69 1.94
CA ALA A 206 10.59 -11.26 1.40
C ALA A 206 11.36 -12.07 2.46
N TRP A 207 11.41 -11.61 3.71
CA TRP A 207 12.04 -12.34 4.80
C TRP A 207 11.41 -13.72 5.01
N TYR A 208 10.09 -13.73 5.17
CA TYR A 208 9.39 -14.99 5.40
C TYR A 208 9.40 -15.91 4.18
N GLU A 209 9.13 -15.36 2.99
CA GLU A 209 9.00 -16.16 1.77
C GLU A 209 10.36 -16.67 1.25
N GLN A 210 11.38 -15.83 1.31
CA GLN A 210 12.65 -16.15 0.69
C GLN A 210 13.71 -16.72 1.66
N LEU A 211 13.58 -16.45 2.94
CA LEU A 211 14.59 -16.91 3.90
C LEU A 211 14.03 -17.97 4.85
N VAL A 212 12.92 -17.69 5.54
CA VAL A 212 12.37 -18.61 6.55
C VAL A 212 11.72 -19.83 5.92
N LYS A 213 10.81 -19.65 4.95
CA LYS A 213 10.12 -20.76 4.27
C LYS A 213 11.07 -21.65 3.43
N ARG A 214 12.25 -21.15 3.10
CA ARG A 214 13.32 -21.94 2.47
C ARG A 214 14.22 -22.67 3.48
N SER A 215 13.95 -22.51 4.76
CA SER A 215 14.78 -23.05 5.84
C SER A 215 16.24 -22.57 5.78
N TRP A 216 16.49 -21.38 5.21
CA TRP A 216 17.80 -20.75 5.26
C TRP A 216 18.05 -20.04 6.59
N LEU A 217 16.98 -19.55 7.23
CA LEU A 217 16.98 -18.94 8.55
C LEU A 217 15.78 -19.44 9.36
N ASP A 218 16.01 -19.69 10.65
CA ASP A 218 14.96 -20.05 11.59
C ASP A 218 14.41 -18.82 12.34
N TRP A 219 15.06 -17.67 12.18
CA TRP A 219 14.70 -16.45 12.89
C TRP A 219 13.43 -15.82 12.34
N ARG A 220 12.41 -15.78 13.19
CA ARG A 220 11.13 -15.13 12.90
C ARG A 220 11.14 -13.70 13.42
N ILE A 221 10.89 -12.74 12.54
CA ILE A 221 10.72 -11.33 12.88
C ILE A 221 9.24 -11.02 13.11
N PRO A 222 8.89 -10.03 13.95
CA PRO A 222 7.49 -9.63 14.12
C PRO A 222 6.87 -9.14 12.80
N SER A 223 5.60 -9.48 12.57
CA SER A 223 4.87 -9.01 11.40
C SER A 223 4.60 -7.51 11.47
N VAL A 224 4.69 -6.84 10.33
CA VAL A 224 4.29 -5.43 10.18
C VAL A 224 2.89 -5.27 9.60
N MET A 225 2.20 -6.37 9.26
CA MET A 225 0.88 -6.36 8.62
C MET A 225 -0.19 -5.61 9.42
N ARG A 226 -0.08 -5.66 10.74
CA ARG A 226 -1.02 -4.97 11.63
C ARG A 226 -0.24 -4.08 12.59
N PRO A 227 -0.78 -2.88 12.90
CA PRO A 227 -0.20 -2.04 13.94
C PRO A 227 -0.09 -2.79 15.27
N SER A 228 1.10 -2.84 15.82
CA SER A 228 1.38 -3.55 17.08
C SER A 228 2.57 -2.91 17.79
N LEU A 229 2.66 -3.12 19.10
CA LEU A 229 3.78 -2.62 19.90
C LEU A 229 4.99 -3.56 19.76
N THR A 230 5.55 -3.64 18.54
CA THR A 230 6.74 -4.43 18.26
C THR A 230 7.89 -3.54 17.79
N TRP A 231 9.12 -4.03 17.91
CA TRP A 231 10.29 -3.29 17.45
C TRP A 231 10.27 -3.05 15.93
N MET A 232 9.65 -3.95 15.14
CA MET A 232 9.48 -3.74 13.70
C MET A 232 8.61 -2.51 13.40
N TRP A 233 7.53 -2.30 14.15
CA TRP A 233 6.72 -1.09 14.03
C TRP A 233 7.49 0.16 14.47
N GLY A 234 8.36 0.02 15.49
CA GLY A 234 9.32 1.07 15.86
C GLY A 234 10.21 1.46 14.68
N LEU A 235 10.74 0.48 13.94
CA LEU A 235 11.53 0.73 12.72
C LEU A 235 10.72 1.42 11.62
N VAL A 236 9.47 1.00 11.39
CA VAL A 236 8.57 1.66 10.42
C VAL A 236 8.38 3.13 10.77
N ILE A 237 8.14 3.45 12.04
CA ILE A 237 7.96 4.84 12.49
C ILE A 237 9.25 5.64 12.30
N VAL A 238 10.40 5.10 12.73
CA VAL A 238 11.70 5.76 12.58
C VAL A 238 12.03 5.98 11.11
N ALA A 239 11.82 4.98 10.25
CA ALA A 239 12.00 5.11 8.80
C ALA A 239 11.07 6.16 8.21
N GLY A 240 9.80 6.19 8.63
CA GLY A 240 8.84 7.21 8.22
C GLY A 240 9.29 8.62 8.59
N LEU A 241 9.77 8.81 9.81
CA LEU A 241 10.35 10.10 10.24
C LEU A 241 11.58 10.46 9.41
N ALA A 242 12.48 9.51 9.18
CA ALA A 242 13.67 9.74 8.36
C ALA A 242 13.29 10.17 6.93
N ILE A 243 12.34 9.47 6.28
CA ILE A 243 11.84 9.83 4.96
C ILE A 243 11.20 11.23 4.97
N PHE A 244 10.41 11.54 6.00
CA PHE A 244 9.81 12.87 6.13
C PHE A 244 10.88 13.95 6.16
N PHE A 245 11.85 13.87 7.08
CA PHE A 245 12.83 14.92 7.26
C PHE A 245 13.83 15.07 6.12
N THR A 246 14.17 13.96 5.43
CA THR A 246 15.17 13.96 4.36
C THR A 246 14.58 14.22 2.97
N ALA A 247 13.35 13.72 2.69
CA ALA A 247 12.80 13.69 1.34
C ALA A 247 11.50 14.48 1.16
N LEU A 248 10.56 14.41 2.11
CA LEU A 248 9.22 14.92 1.91
C LEU A 248 8.87 16.16 2.74
N LYS A 249 9.75 16.60 3.65
CA LYS A 249 9.53 17.82 4.43
C LYS A 249 9.35 19.03 3.51
N PRO A 250 8.20 19.74 3.58
CA PRO A 250 7.98 20.92 2.76
C PRO A 250 9.05 21.97 3.07
N ARG A 251 9.75 22.42 2.05
CA ARG A 251 10.66 23.56 2.20
C ARG A 251 9.81 24.81 2.35
N ARG A 252 10.07 25.61 3.35
CA ARG A 252 9.51 26.97 3.44
C ARG A 252 10.30 27.79 2.43
N ASP A 253 9.85 27.83 1.17
CA ASP A 253 10.38 28.77 0.20
C ASP A 253 10.12 30.17 0.74
N HIS A 254 11.14 30.99 0.74
CA HIS A 254 11.08 32.40 1.14
C HIS A 254 10.13 33.17 0.19
N ALA A 255 8.82 33.05 0.43
CA ALA A 255 7.81 33.88 -0.20
C ALA A 255 7.89 35.35 0.28
N ALA A 256 8.96 35.74 0.97
CA ALA A 256 9.13 37.08 1.55
C ALA A 256 10.01 38.02 0.70
N THR A 257 10.59 37.58 -0.43
CA THR A 257 11.57 38.42 -1.16
C THR A 257 10.98 39.24 -2.31
N HIS A 258 9.71 39.07 -2.66
CA HIS A 258 9.09 39.83 -3.73
C HIS A 258 8.10 40.93 -3.30
N ALA A 259 7.92 41.16 -2.00
CA ALA A 259 7.04 42.22 -1.52
C ALA A 259 7.78 43.55 -1.22
N SER A 260 9.12 43.59 -1.33
CA SER A 260 9.91 44.79 -0.98
C SER A 260 10.52 45.54 -2.17
N SER A 261 10.24 45.14 -3.41
CA SER A 261 10.81 45.85 -4.60
C SER A 261 9.80 46.62 -5.41
N SER A 262 8.59 46.87 -4.90
CA SER A 262 7.61 47.74 -5.55
C SER A 262 7.18 48.87 -4.59
N SER A 263 8.11 49.74 -4.28
CA SER A 263 7.77 51.13 -3.85
C SER A 263 8.51 52.08 -4.77
N PRO A 264 7.78 53.00 -5.41
CA PRO A 264 8.32 53.96 -6.38
C PRO A 264 9.20 54.98 -5.71
#